data_4d8689ca95ec95103abf1f45f6af8701
#
_entry.id   4d8689ca95ec95103abf1f45f6af8701
#
_cell.length_a   1.000
_cell.length_b   1.000
_cell.length_c   1.000
_cell.angle_alpha   90.00
_cell.angle_beta   90.00
_cell.angle_gamma   90.00
#
_symmetry.space_group_name_H-M   'P 1'
#
loop_
_entity.id
_entity.type
_entity.pdbx_description
1 polymer ?
#
loop_
_entity_poly.entity_id
_entity_poly.type
_entity_poly.pdbx_seq_one_letter_code
_entity_poly.pdbx_strand_id
1 'polypeptide(L)'
;IVHLAKKIFPDQLQFLKIQMAHPAQMAQYHYQKFYNAEVSFNQACYAYVMSADSLILKSGFADPSLTQLLLKQAEVAIALKPRYESVLQQIHSAVADYLKAYAEAPKIELIANELHLSTRTLQRQLQDWDSSFKRVLESERMKRCEYLLHQGLSLTEIALQLGYSGQSALARAYKQHSGQTLLQLKRQLK
;
A
#
# COMPACT_ATOMS: atom_id res chain seq x y z
N ILE A 1 -14.17 -1.05 12.72
CA ILE A 1 -12.93 -0.60 13.40
C ILE A 1 -13.01 0.90 13.70
N VAL A 2 -13.12 1.80 12.72
CA VAL A 2 -13.13 3.27 12.91
C VAL A 2 -14.20 3.73 13.92
N HIS A 3 -15.43 3.22 13.80
CA HIS A 3 -16.52 3.54 14.73
C HIS A 3 -16.20 3.10 16.17
N LEU A 4 -15.64 1.91 16.33
CA LEU A 4 -15.23 1.39 17.64
C LEU A 4 -14.09 2.20 18.24
N ALA A 5 -13.08 2.52 17.42
CA ALA A 5 -11.95 3.34 17.85
C ALA A 5 -12.38 4.74 18.31
N LYS A 6 -13.29 5.39 17.59
CA LYS A 6 -13.89 6.68 17.99
C LYS A 6 -14.75 6.59 19.25
N LYS A 7 -15.37 5.44 19.54
CA LYS A 7 -16.07 5.22 20.82
C LYS A 7 -15.12 5.15 22.01
N ILE A 8 -13.95 4.56 21.82
CA ILE A 8 -12.94 4.39 22.90
C ILE A 8 -12.17 5.70 23.13
N PHE A 9 -11.91 6.46 22.05
CA PHE A 9 -11.15 7.72 22.08
C PHE A 9 -11.91 8.82 21.32
N PRO A 10 -13.03 9.33 21.85
CA PRO A 10 -13.97 10.15 21.06
C PRO A 10 -13.35 11.41 20.47
N ASP A 11 -12.50 12.12 21.21
CA ASP A 11 -11.95 13.43 20.80
C ASP A 11 -10.44 13.41 20.55
N GLN A 12 -9.78 12.27 20.75
CA GLN A 12 -8.33 12.18 20.74
C GLN A 12 -7.80 11.46 19.49
N LEU A 13 -8.61 10.58 18.90
CA LEU A 13 -8.20 9.78 17.76
C LEU A 13 -8.66 10.39 16.45
N GLN A 14 -7.70 10.82 15.63
CA GLN A 14 -7.95 11.36 14.29
C GLN A 14 -7.36 10.46 13.23
N PHE A 15 -8.20 10.02 12.31
CA PHE A 15 -7.76 9.36 11.09
C PHE A 15 -7.44 10.43 10.05
N LEU A 16 -6.21 10.42 9.53
CA LEU A 16 -5.76 11.35 8.50
C LEU A 16 -6.17 10.85 7.12
N LYS A 17 -6.03 9.53 6.90
CA LYS A 17 -6.36 8.89 5.63
C LYS A 17 -6.85 7.46 5.84
N ILE A 18 -7.81 7.06 5.02
CA ILE A 18 -8.33 5.69 4.96
C ILE A 18 -8.18 5.17 3.53
N GLN A 19 -7.55 4.02 3.39
CA GLN A 19 -7.39 3.34 2.12
C GLN A 19 -8.33 2.14 2.06
N MET A 20 -9.08 2.05 0.98
CA MET A 20 -10.03 0.97 0.69
C MET A 20 -9.56 0.19 -0.53
N ALA A 21 -9.47 -1.13 -0.41
CA ALA A 21 -9.07 -1.99 -1.52
C ALA A 21 -10.17 -2.14 -2.58
N HIS A 22 -11.44 -1.94 -2.21
CA HIS A 22 -12.58 -2.01 -3.13
C HIS A 22 -12.88 -0.67 -3.81
N PRO A 23 -13.62 -0.66 -4.94
CA PRO A 23 -14.12 0.56 -5.55
C PRO A 23 -15.17 1.26 -4.67
N ALA A 24 -15.33 2.57 -4.86
CA ALA A 24 -16.38 3.33 -4.19
C ALA A 24 -17.76 2.86 -4.65
N GLN A 25 -18.68 2.62 -3.73
CA GLN A 25 -20.07 2.24 -4.00
C GLN A 25 -21.02 3.43 -4.00
N MET A 26 -20.56 4.59 -3.52
CA MET A 26 -21.29 5.86 -3.50
C MET A 26 -20.31 7.01 -3.70
N ALA A 27 -20.80 8.25 -3.81
CA ALA A 27 -19.93 9.41 -3.98
C ALA A 27 -18.94 9.55 -2.81
N GLN A 28 -17.69 9.86 -3.13
CA GLN A 28 -16.56 9.93 -2.18
C GLN A 28 -16.83 10.86 -0.99
N TYR A 29 -17.56 11.94 -1.21
CA TYR A 29 -17.98 12.88 -0.19
C TYR A 29 -18.71 12.23 1.00
N HIS A 30 -19.57 11.20 0.76
CA HIS A 30 -20.28 10.50 1.84
C HIS A 30 -19.32 9.75 2.76
N TYR A 31 -18.28 9.14 2.20
CA TYR A 31 -17.24 8.47 2.97
C TYR A 31 -16.40 9.46 3.77
N GLN A 32 -15.97 10.56 3.14
CA GLN A 32 -15.19 11.60 3.81
C GLN A 32 -15.97 12.22 4.99
N LYS A 33 -17.26 12.48 4.80
CA LYS A 33 -18.13 13.00 5.86
C LYS A 33 -18.30 12.00 7.00
N PHE A 34 -18.47 10.71 6.69
CA PHE A 34 -18.65 9.65 7.70
C PHE A 34 -17.38 9.42 8.51
N TYR A 35 -16.25 9.31 7.85
CA TYR A 35 -14.96 9.02 8.49
C TYR A 35 -14.28 10.28 9.05
N ASN A 36 -14.64 11.45 8.58
CA ASN A 36 -13.94 12.72 8.84
C ASN A 36 -12.44 12.61 8.54
N ALA A 37 -12.11 12.04 7.38
CA ALA A 37 -10.76 11.73 6.92
C ALA A 37 -10.72 11.70 5.40
N GLU A 38 -9.54 11.83 4.80
CA GLU A 38 -9.34 11.53 3.38
C GLU A 38 -9.60 10.04 3.13
N VAL A 39 -10.38 9.72 2.10
CA VAL A 39 -10.66 8.33 1.73
C VAL A 39 -10.24 8.10 0.28
N SER A 40 -9.43 7.06 0.04
CA SER A 40 -9.03 6.62 -1.29
C SER A 40 -9.46 5.17 -1.53
N PHE A 41 -9.90 4.90 -2.77
CA PHE A 41 -10.41 3.59 -3.20
C PHE A 41 -9.46 2.94 -4.20
N ASN A 42 -9.70 1.65 -4.51
CA ASN A 42 -8.87 0.86 -5.44
C ASN A 42 -7.40 0.82 -5.02
N GLN A 43 -7.15 0.74 -3.71
CA GLN A 43 -5.81 0.62 -3.16
C GLN A 43 -5.39 -0.86 -3.03
N ALA A 44 -4.09 -1.12 -2.94
CA ALA A 44 -3.56 -2.48 -2.79
C ALA A 44 -4.03 -3.18 -1.51
N CYS A 45 -4.36 -2.43 -0.47
CA CYS A 45 -4.82 -2.98 0.81
C CYS A 45 -5.76 -2.00 1.53
N TYR A 46 -6.43 -2.51 2.58
CA TYR A 46 -7.11 -1.66 3.56
C TYR A 46 -6.09 -1.11 4.55
N ALA A 47 -6.02 0.21 4.67
CA ALA A 47 -5.11 0.85 5.62
C ALA A 47 -5.76 2.07 6.28
N TYR A 48 -5.30 2.35 7.51
CA TYR A 48 -5.65 3.53 8.27
C TYR A 48 -4.37 4.30 8.59
N VAL A 49 -4.34 5.57 8.20
CA VAL A 49 -3.24 6.48 8.53
C VAL A 49 -3.73 7.40 9.64
N MET A 50 -2.98 7.49 10.70
CA MET A 50 -3.28 8.37 11.85
C MET A 50 -1.99 9.06 12.31
N SER A 51 -2.11 10.11 13.13
CA SER A 51 -0.95 10.80 13.69
C SER A 51 -0.14 9.90 14.61
N ALA A 52 1.16 10.14 14.73
CA ALA A 52 2.03 9.41 15.65
C ALA A 52 1.57 9.56 17.12
N ASP A 53 1.02 10.72 17.46
CA ASP A 53 0.47 10.99 18.81
C ASP A 53 -0.69 10.05 19.17
N SER A 54 -1.42 9.55 18.16
CA SER A 54 -2.47 8.56 18.38
C SER A 54 -1.95 7.23 18.92
N LEU A 55 -0.67 6.91 18.73
CA LEU A 55 -0.06 5.67 19.20
C LEU A 55 0.22 5.65 20.70
N ILE A 56 0.30 6.82 21.33
CA ILE A 56 0.55 6.95 22.77
C ILE A 56 -0.74 7.04 23.60
N LEU A 57 -1.90 7.08 22.94
CA LEU A 57 -3.19 7.12 23.63
C LEU A 57 -3.40 5.83 24.44
N LYS A 58 -3.73 6.00 25.72
CA LYS A 58 -4.03 4.89 26.62
C LYS A 58 -5.54 4.81 26.86
N SER A 59 -6.11 3.64 26.65
CA SER A 59 -7.50 3.36 27.03
C SER A 59 -7.57 3.12 28.54
N GLY A 60 -8.51 3.79 29.22
CA GLY A 60 -8.82 3.51 30.62
C GLY A 60 -9.43 2.11 30.85
N PHE A 61 -9.84 1.44 29.78
CA PHE A 61 -10.42 0.08 29.79
C PHE A 61 -9.43 -0.98 29.27
N ALA A 62 -8.14 -0.65 29.17
CA ALA A 62 -7.14 -1.58 28.67
C ALA A 62 -6.93 -2.72 29.67
N ASP A 63 -7.16 -3.95 29.21
CA ASP A 63 -6.83 -5.18 29.94
C ASP A 63 -5.72 -5.91 29.15
N PRO A 64 -4.48 -5.93 29.67
CA PRO A 64 -3.35 -6.59 29.00
C PRO A 64 -3.57 -8.09 28.81
N SER A 65 -4.20 -8.77 29.79
CA SER A 65 -4.44 -10.22 29.72
C SER A 65 -5.45 -10.57 28.66
N LEU A 66 -6.56 -9.83 28.61
CA LEU A 66 -7.57 -9.96 27.56
C LEU A 66 -6.99 -9.62 26.18
N THR A 67 -6.16 -8.58 26.10
CA THR A 67 -5.48 -8.20 24.84
C THR A 67 -4.61 -9.32 24.32
N GLN A 68 -3.78 -9.94 25.17
CA GLN A 68 -2.92 -11.08 24.77
C GLN A 68 -3.76 -12.28 24.31
N LEU A 69 -4.84 -12.60 25.02
CA LEU A 69 -5.74 -13.68 24.65
C LEU A 69 -6.36 -13.44 23.27
N LEU A 70 -6.89 -12.25 23.04
CA LEU A 70 -7.50 -11.86 21.77
C LEU A 70 -6.50 -11.83 20.63
N LEU A 71 -5.27 -11.34 20.84
CA LEU A 71 -4.21 -11.37 19.85
C LEU A 71 -3.86 -12.80 19.46
N LYS A 72 -3.69 -13.70 20.43
CA LYS A 72 -3.42 -15.11 20.15
C LYS A 72 -4.56 -15.78 19.38
N GLN A 73 -5.81 -15.50 19.73
CA GLN A 73 -6.97 -16.00 18.99
C GLN A 73 -7.03 -15.43 17.57
N ALA A 74 -6.71 -14.14 17.39
CA ALA A 74 -6.66 -13.51 16.08
C ALA A 74 -5.55 -14.10 15.19
N GLU A 75 -4.35 -14.36 15.74
CA GLU A 75 -3.26 -15.01 15.01
C GLU A 75 -3.67 -16.41 14.52
N VAL A 76 -4.31 -17.21 15.39
CA VAL A 76 -4.82 -18.53 15.01
C VAL A 76 -5.90 -18.40 13.92
N ALA A 77 -6.83 -17.47 14.09
CA ALA A 77 -7.90 -17.25 13.11
C ALA A 77 -7.37 -16.75 11.76
N ILE A 78 -6.33 -15.92 11.74
CA ILE A 78 -5.64 -15.46 10.54
C ILE A 78 -4.89 -16.61 9.86
N ALA A 79 -4.20 -17.46 10.64
CA ALA A 79 -3.50 -18.63 10.12
C ALA A 79 -4.45 -19.68 9.51
N LEU A 80 -5.66 -19.80 10.06
CA LEU A 80 -6.70 -20.72 9.57
C LEU A 80 -7.54 -20.16 8.41
N LYS A 81 -7.54 -18.84 8.22
CA LYS A 81 -8.18 -18.26 7.02
C LYS A 81 -7.33 -18.59 5.80
N PRO A 82 -7.91 -19.21 4.76
CA PRO A 82 -7.28 -19.18 3.46
C PRO A 82 -6.99 -17.70 3.17
N ARG A 83 -5.76 -17.37 2.82
CA ARG A 83 -5.40 -16.02 2.39
C ARG A 83 -6.18 -15.74 1.11
N TYR A 84 -7.38 -15.21 1.23
CA TYR A 84 -8.03 -14.50 0.15
C TYR A 84 -7.32 -13.14 0.00
N GLU A 85 -6.06 -13.21 -0.39
CA GLU A 85 -5.45 -12.04 -1.00
C GLU A 85 -6.29 -11.75 -2.23
N SER A 86 -6.82 -10.53 -2.31
CA SER A 86 -7.51 -10.14 -3.53
C SER A 86 -6.52 -10.37 -4.68
N VAL A 87 -6.99 -10.77 -5.84
CA VAL A 87 -6.11 -11.00 -7.00
C VAL A 87 -5.22 -9.79 -7.26
N LEU A 88 -5.74 -8.59 -6.99
CA LEU A 88 -4.97 -7.36 -7.07
C LEU A 88 -3.78 -7.36 -6.09
N GLN A 89 -3.96 -7.83 -4.85
CA GLN A 89 -2.86 -7.94 -3.88
C GLN A 89 -1.83 -8.98 -4.31
N GLN A 90 -2.27 -10.12 -4.84
CA GLN A 90 -1.36 -11.14 -5.38
C GLN A 90 -0.50 -10.59 -6.52
N ILE A 91 -1.11 -9.80 -7.43
CA ILE A 91 -0.38 -9.15 -8.53
C ILE A 91 0.62 -8.12 -7.98
N HIS A 92 0.23 -7.29 -7.00
CA HIS A 92 1.13 -6.35 -6.34
C HIS A 92 2.30 -7.05 -5.64
N SER A 93 2.02 -8.13 -4.91
CA SER A 93 3.04 -8.93 -4.21
C SER A 93 4.03 -9.55 -5.20
N ALA A 94 3.56 -10.22 -6.24
CA ALA A 94 4.40 -10.83 -7.26
C ALA A 94 5.31 -9.79 -7.96
N VAL A 95 4.76 -8.63 -8.32
CA VAL A 95 5.56 -7.53 -8.90
C VAL A 95 6.60 -7.01 -7.90
N ALA A 96 6.22 -6.82 -6.63
CA ALA A 96 7.13 -6.34 -5.59
C ALA A 96 8.27 -7.35 -5.33
N ASP A 97 7.96 -8.63 -5.28
CA ASP A 97 8.95 -9.70 -5.04
C ASP A 97 9.90 -9.85 -6.23
N TYR A 98 9.39 -9.73 -7.47
CA TYR A 98 10.23 -9.69 -8.67
C TYR A 98 11.22 -8.50 -8.64
N LEU A 99 10.73 -7.29 -8.32
CA LEU A 99 11.58 -6.09 -8.21
C LEU A 99 12.61 -6.17 -7.07
N LYS A 100 12.40 -7.02 -6.07
CA LYS A 100 13.40 -7.29 -5.03
C LYS A 100 14.48 -8.27 -5.49
N ALA A 101 14.06 -9.29 -6.25
CA ALA A 101 14.93 -10.37 -6.67
C ALA A 101 15.79 -9.99 -7.89
N TYR A 102 15.24 -9.19 -8.78
CA TYR A 102 15.89 -8.86 -10.07
C TYR A 102 16.00 -7.34 -10.24
N ALA A 103 17.12 -6.88 -10.80
CA ALA A 103 17.37 -5.46 -11.10
C ALA A 103 16.73 -5.02 -12.43
N GLU A 104 15.52 -5.48 -12.72
CA GLU A 104 14.79 -5.17 -13.94
C GLU A 104 13.28 -5.16 -13.71
N ALA A 105 12.53 -4.61 -14.67
CA ALA A 105 11.08 -4.61 -14.61
C ALA A 105 10.50 -5.93 -15.12
N PRO A 106 9.57 -6.57 -14.38
CA PRO A 106 8.90 -7.76 -14.87
C PRO A 106 8.04 -7.46 -16.11
N LYS A 107 8.02 -8.39 -17.04
CA LYS A 107 7.01 -8.42 -18.10
C LYS A 107 5.72 -9.02 -17.55
N ILE A 108 4.59 -8.62 -18.12
CA ILE A 108 3.27 -9.10 -17.66
C ILE A 108 3.14 -10.62 -17.78
N GLU A 109 3.80 -11.22 -18.79
CA GLU A 109 3.80 -12.66 -19.02
C GLU A 109 4.43 -13.44 -17.85
N LEU A 110 5.50 -12.89 -17.27
CA LEU A 110 6.19 -13.50 -16.12
C LEU A 110 5.27 -13.53 -14.88
N ILE A 111 4.65 -12.40 -14.58
CA ILE A 111 3.74 -12.29 -13.44
C ILE A 111 2.47 -13.13 -13.66
N ALA A 112 1.94 -13.17 -14.88
CA ALA A 112 0.80 -14.02 -15.21
C ALA A 112 1.13 -15.51 -15.00
N ASN A 113 2.30 -15.97 -15.46
CA ASN A 113 2.75 -17.35 -15.26
C ASN A 113 2.95 -17.69 -13.78
N GLU A 114 3.54 -16.81 -13.00
CA GLU A 114 3.74 -16.98 -11.55
C GLU A 114 2.40 -17.15 -10.82
N LEU A 115 1.38 -16.41 -11.25
CA LEU A 115 0.03 -16.47 -10.68
C LEU A 115 -0.85 -17.54 -11.33
N HIS A 116 -0.32 -18.39 -12.22
CA HIS A 116 -1.05 -19.40 -12.98
C HIS A 116 -2.24 -18.82 -13.78
N LEU A 117 -2.08 -17.60 -14.30
CA LEU A 117 -3.09 -16.91 -15.10
C LEU A 117 -2.61 -16.72 -16.54
N SER A 118 -3.55 -16.59 -17.48
CA SER A 118 -3.22 -16.03 -18.79
C SER A 118 -3.03 -14.50 -18.68
N THR A 119 -2.20 -13.92 -19.54
CA THR A 119 -2.03 -12.45 -19.61
C THR A 119 -3.36 -11.72 -19.82
N ARG A 120 -4.24 -12.29 -20.65
CA ARG A 120 -5.60 -11.77 -20.90
C ARG A 120 -6.45 -11.78 -19.62
N THR A 121 -6.38 -12.86 -18.82
CA THR A 121 -7.10 -12.96 -17.55
C THR A 121 -6.59 -11.94 -16.56
N LEU A 122 -5.26 -11.82 -16.42
CA LEU A 122 -4.64 -10.84 -15.55
C LEU A 122 -5.02 -9.40 -15.93
N GLN A 123 -4.97 -9.05 -17.21
CA GLN A 123 -5.38 -7.73 -17.70
C GLN A 123 -6.85 -7.43 -17.41
N ARG A 124 -7.76 -8.41 -17.65
CA ARG A 124 -9.19 -8.26 -17.36
C ARG A 124 -9.41 -8.04 -15.87
N GLN A 125 -8.78 -8.83 -15.00
CA GLN A 125 -8.89 -8.64 -13.55
C GLN A 125 -8.39 -7.27 -13.08
N LEU A 126 -7.31 -6.76 -13.67
CA LEU A 126 -6.85 -5.40 -13.36
C LEU A 126 -7.84 -4.33 -13.84
N GLN A 127 -8.49 -4.53 -15.01
CA GLN A 127 -9.52 -3.62 -15.51
C GLN A 127 -10.76 -3.61 -14.61
N ASP A 128 -11.17 -4.76 -14.06
CA ASP A 128 -12.28 -4.85 -13.10
C ASP A 128 -12.02 -4.00 -11.83
N TRP A 129 -10.75 -3.70 -11.54
CA TRP A 129 -10.30 -2.81 -10.46
C TRP A 129 -9.90 -1.40 -10.94
N ASP A 130 -10.33 -1.00 -12.13
CA ASP A 130 -9.96 0.29 -12.76
C ASP A 130 -8.44 0.53 -12.74
N SER A 131 -7.65 -0.53 -12.95
CA SER A 131 -6.20 -0.54 -12.91
C SER A 131 -5.59 -1.14 -14.18
N SER A 132 -4.26 -1.13 -14.26
CA SER A 132 -3.51 -1.76 -15.34
C SER A 132 -2.18 -2.28 -14.80
N PHE A 133 -1.56 -3.23 -15.49
CA PHE A 133 -0.24 -3.75 -15.12
C PHE A 133 0.82 -2.64 -15.04
N LYS A 134 0.76 -1.67 -15.94
CA LYS A 134 1.63 -0.49 -15.91
C LYS A 134 1.46 0.31 -14.60
N ARG A 135 0.22 0.55 -14.17
CA ARG A 135 -0.05 1.27 -12.90
C ARG A 135 0.46 0.50 -11.69
N VAL A 136 0.25 -0.82 -11.65
CA VAL A 136 0.76 -1.68 -10.59
C VAL A 136 2.29 -1.63 -10.54
N LEU A 137 2.93 -1.83 -11.68
CA LEU A 137 4.39 -1.80 -11.80
C LEU A 137 4.98 -0.45 -11.33
N GLU A 138 4.42 0.66 -11.79
CA GLU A 138 4.86 1.99 -11.36
C GLU A 138 4.65 2.19 -9.85
N SER A 139 3.51 1.78 -9.30
CA SER A 139 3.26 1.87 -7.86
C SER A 139 4.30 1.10 -7.05
N GLU A 140 4.61 -0.15 -7.42
CA GLU A 140 5.60 -0.96 -6.69
C GLU A 140 7.03 -0.44 -6.89
N ARG A 141 7.36 0.09 -8.07
CA ARG A 141 8.63 0.78 -8.31
C ARG A 141 8.80 2.00 -7.39
N MET A 142 7.74 2.80 -7.20
CA MET A 142 7.81 3.99 -6.33
C MET A 142 8.01 3.61 -4.86
N LYS A 143 7.27 2.61 -4.38
CA LYS A 143 7.47 2.07 -3.02
C LYS A 143 8.89 1.55 -2.82
N ARG A 144 9.40 0.80 -3.80
CA ARG A 144 10.77 0.28 -3.75
C ARG A 144 11.81 1.40 -3.84
N CYS A 145 11.57 2.45 -4.63
CA CYS A 145 12.42 3.64 -4.71
C CYS A 145 12.56 4.31 -3.33
N GLU A 146 11.45 4.54 -2.65
CA GLU A 146 11.44 5.13 -1.31
C GLU A 146 12.22 4.28 -0.31
N TYR A 147 11.98 2.97 -0.32
CA TYR A 147 12.73 2.04 0.54
C TYR A 147 14.24 2.10 0.28
N LEU A 148 14.68 2.06 -0.99
CA LEU A 148 16.09 2.10 -1.35
C LEU A 148 16.75 3.45 -1.00
N LEU A 149 16.01 4.55 -1.10
CA LEU A 149 16.45 5.87 -0.63
C LEU A 149 16.69 5.89 0.88
N HIS A 150 15.80 5.27 1.66
CA HIS A 150 15.99 5.10 3.10
C HIS A 150 17.21 4.26 3.45
N GLN A 151 17.57 3.31 2.58
CA GLN A 151 18.81 2.52 2.71
C GLN A 151 20.08 3.29 2.30
N GLY A 152 19.94 4.54 1.85
CA GLY A 152 21.06 5.40 1.49
C GLY A 152 21.63 5.21 0.09
N LEU A 153 20.97 4.45 -0.78
CA LEU A 153 21.43 4.26 -2.17
C LEU A 153 21.38 5.57 -2.97
N SER A 154 22.26 5.69 -3.94
CA SER A 154 22.26 6.80 -4.88
C SER A 154 21.08 6.70 -5.87
N LEU A 155 20.61 7.84 -6.38
CA LEU A 155 19.53 7.86 -7.37
C LEU A 155 19.89 7.11 -8.67
N THR A 156 21.16 7.03 -9.01
CA THR A 156 21.65 6.30 -10.17
C THR A 156 21.53 4.79 -9.96
N GLU A 157 21.94 4.29 -8.79
CA GLU A 157 21.81 2.87 -8.42
C GLU A 157 20.33 2.46 -8.34
N ILE A 158 19.49 3.31 -7.72
CA ILE A 158 18.05 3.07 -7.63
C ILE A 158 17.42 3.01 -9.04
N ALA A 159 17.77 3.95 -9.92
CA ALA A 159 17.26 3.96 -11.29
C ALA A 159 17.59 2.64 -12.01
N LEU A 160 18.83 2.18 -11.87
CA LEU A 160 19.29 0.95 -12.48
C LEU A 160 18.55 -0.27 -11.93
N GLN A 161 18.44 -0.39 -10.59
CA GLN A 161 17.74 -1.50 -9.92
C GLN A 161 16.25 -1.56 -10.26
N LEU A 162 15.62 -0.43 -10.55
CA LEU A 162 14.21 -0.37 -10.90
C LEU A 162 13.93 -0.44 -12.40
N GLY A 163 14.98 -0.66 -13.23
CA GLY A 163 14.86 -0.80 -14.68
C GLY A 163 14.52 0.51 -15.40
N TYR A 164 14.95 1.65 -14.86
CA TYR A 164 14.91 2.93 -15.56
C TYR A 164 16.21 3.16 -16.35
N SER A 165 16.10 3.87 -17.46
CA SER A 165 17.27 4.22 -18.29
C SER A 165 18.27 5.17 -17.58
N GLY A 166 17.93 5.68 -16.40
CA GLY A 166 18.80 6.54 -15.59
C GLY A 166 18.03 7.40 -14.61
N GLN A 167 18.77 8.16 -13.80
CA GLN A 167 18.24 9.02 -12.74
C GLN A 167 17.17 10.01 -13.23
N SER A 168 17.32 10.59 -14.42
CA SER A 168 16.36 11.55 -14.97
C SER A 168 15.01 10.90 -15.31
N ALA A 169 15.01 9.64 -15.77
CA ALA A 169 13.79 8.89 -16.05
C ALA A 169 13.08 8.54 -14.74
N LEU A 170 13.81 8.05 -13.74
CA LEU A 170 13.30 7.80 -12.39
C LEU A 170 12.69 9.05 -11.77
N ALA A 171 13.39 10.20 -11.83
CA ALA A 171 12.92 11.46 -11.25
C ALA A 171 11.61 11.95 -11.88
N ARG A 172 11.45 11.80 -13.20
CA ARG A 172 10.19 12.13 -13.89
C ARG A 172 9.05 11.21 -13.47
N ALA A 173 9.29 9.89 -13.44
CA ALA A 173 8.31 8.90 -13.04
C ALA A 173 7.86 9.14 -11.59
N TYR A 174 8.81 9.39 -10.68
CA TYR A 174 8.50 9.68 -9.27
C TYR A 174 7.64 10.94 -9.13
N LYS A 175 8.02 12.04 -9.79
CA LYS A 175 7.25 13.28 -9.76
C LYS A 175 5.83 13.11 -10.32
N GLN A 176 5.69 12.33 -11.39
CA GLN A 176 4.38 12.05 -12.00
C GLN A 176 3.50 11.22 -11.06
N HIS A 177 4.08 10.27 -10.32
CA HIS A 177 3.35 9.38 -9.43
C HIS A 177 2.99 10.04 -8.09
N SER A 178 3.96 10.72 -7.44
CA SER A 178 3.85 11.25 -6.08
C SER A 178 3.51 12.75 -6.01
N GLY A 179 3.62 13.47 -7.13
CA GLY A 179 3.48 14.92 -7.16
C GLY A 179 4.68 15.71 -6.63
N GLN A 180 5.63 15.06 -5.95
CA GLN A 180 6.83 15.69 -5.38
C GLN A 180 8.11 15.20 -6.06
N THR A 181 9.20 15.95 -5.90
CA THR A 181 10.50 15.57 -6.48
C THR A 181 11.27 14.64 -5.54
N LEU A 182 12.12 13.77 -6.11
CA LEU A 182 13.02 12.91 -5.33
C LEU A 182 13.99 13.70 -4.43
N LEU A 183 14.35 14.93 -4.82
CA LEU A 183 15.16 15.81 -3.99
C LEU A 183 14.40 16.31 -2.76
N GLN A 184 13.11 16.61 -2.90
CA GLN A 184 12.26 16.96 -1.76
C GLN A 184 12.14 15.79 -0.79
N LEU A 185 11.85 14.58 -1.30
CA LEU A 185 11.82 13.38 -0.48
C LEU A 185 13.17 13.16 0.24
N LYS A 186 14.29 13.23 -0.46
CA LYS A 186 15.62 13.05 0.14
C LYS A 186 15.96 14.06 1.23
N ARG A 187 15.39 15.28 1.16
CA ARG A 187 15.54 16.29 2.24
C ARG A 187 14.71 15.98 3.47
N GLN A 188 13.58 15.31 3.31
CA GLN A 188 12.71 14.89 4.42
C GLN A 188 13.25 13.67 5.18
N LEU A 189 14.17 12.92 4.55
CA LEU A 189 14.80 11.72 5.10
C LEU A 189 16.14 12.02 5.84
N LYS A 190 16.59 13.26 5.83
CA LYS A 190 17.77 13.73 6.58
C LYS A 190 17.36 14.41 7.88
#